data_fdf39309df19148417d6873916b44170
#
_entry.id   fdf39309df19148417d6873916b44170
#
_cell.length_a   1.000
_cell.length_b   1.000
_cell.length_c   1.000
_cell.angle_alpha   90.00
_cell.angle_beta   90.00
_cell.angle_gamma   90.00
#
_symmetry.space_group_name_H-M   'P 1'
#
loop_
_entity.id
_entity.type
_entity.pdbx_description
1 polymer ?
#
loop_
_entity_poly.entity_id
_entity_poly.type
_entity_poly.pdbx_seq_one_letter_code
_entity_poly.pdbx_strand_id
1 'polypeptide(L)'
;MVGHTPEYSQKRSGAYFTPDDVCAALVAWSCRKPSDRMIDPSCGDGRFLALHRNSVGIEQNPVSAHAAIKRAPGALVHEGDFFTWATETHERFECAAGNPPFIRYQHFKGETRRRALDLCLDLGAAFSGLSSSWPPFIVATAGLLKRGGRMAFVVPAEIGHAPYAAPLLDYLTQSFGKVQIIAVRDKLFPTLSEDCWLLYVEDFGGVANAIDMTVVDRFVPSRELPKPTLRVDLAEWRTVWNRRLRPYLLPPAARALYAATLGHPDTHRLSSFASVGIGYISGDNQFFHLRPSEAKRLRIPSALLLPSIRNGRAMPNTQVTRATVANWTRNDDPVLLLRLSRDIELPRSVKEYLDSEPGREARLGYKCRNRAPWYVVPDVQIPDYVMSYMSGRGVNLVQNMAGVSCTNSVHAIRVRDKALAAKLMPGWSSPFVRLSCELEGHALGGGMLKLEPREAGRIAFPAVPAKTKVETEVLEDAVLVMQRWRHYAV
;
A
#
# COMPACT_ATOMS: atom_id res chain seq x y z
N MET A 1 29.69 -9.41 10.76
CA MET A 1 29.13 -9.99 9.50
C MET A 1 27.71 -10.41 9.79
N VAL A 2 26.71 -9.58 9.41
CA VAL A 2 25.30 -9.94 9.54
C VAL A 2 24.95 -10.79 8.34
N GLY A 3 24.71 -12.08 8.59
CA GLY A 3 24.32 -13.02 7.54
C GLY A 3 22.99 -12.58 6.90
N HIS A 4 23.04 -12.23 5.63
CA HIS A 4 21.84 -11.98 4.85
C HIS A 4 21.13 -13.31 4.61
N THR A 5 19.98 -13.51 5.26
CA THR A 5 19.10 -14.64 4.95
C THR A 5 18.58 -14.52 3.51
N PRO A 6 18.36 -15.63 2.79
CA PRO A 6 17.82 -15.62 1.40
C PRO A 6 16.55 -14.80 1.22
N GLU A 7 15.67 -14.76 2.22
CA GLU A 7 14.44 -13.93 2.22
C GLU A 7 14.70 -12.42 2.13
N TYR A 8 15.80 -11.92 2.71
CA TYR A 8 16.12 -10.49 2.68
C TYR A 8 16.60 -10.04 1.29
N SER A 9 17.28 -10.93 0.57
CA SER A 9 17.72 -10.76 -0.82
C SER A 9 16.54 -10.76 -1.78
N GLN A 10 15.60 -11.70 -1.64
CA GLN A 10 14.40 -11.80 -2.47
C GLN A 10 13.46 -10.60 -2.34
N LYS A 11 13.27 -10.06 -1.13
CA LYS A 11 12.47 -8.84 -0.91
C LYS A 11 13.06 -7.58 -1.56
N ARG A 12 14.37 -7.54 -1.78
CA ARG A 12 15.04 -6.40 -2.44
C ARG A 12 15.00 -6.50 -3.96
N SER A 13 15.09 -7.69 -4.52
CA SER A 13 15.02 -7.93 -5.98
C SER A 13 13.57 -7.99 -6.50
N GLY A 14 12.58 -8.23 -5.64
CA GLY A 14 11.19 -8.41 -6.03
C GLY A 14 10.95 -9.66 -6.88
N ALA A 15 11.90 -10.58 -6.92
CA ALA A 15 11.87 -11.78 -7.74
C ALA A 15 11.21 -12.94 -6.99
N TYR A 16 10.06 -13.39 -7.49
CA TYR A 16 9.31 -14.53 -6.94
C TYR A 16 8.93 -15.48 -8.06
N PHE A 17 9.10 -16.77 -7.83
CA PHE A 17 8.79 -17.79 -8.82
C PHE A 17 7.27 -18.00 -8.92
N THR A 18 6.73 -17.74 -10.10
CA THR A 18 5.29 -17.92 -10.37
C THR A 18 4.95 -19.41 -10.37
N PRO A 19 3.83 -19.84 -9.73
CA PRO A 19 3.34 -21.20 -9.82
C PRO A 19 3.14 -21.66 -11.27
N ASP A 20 3.46 -22.92 -11.56
CA ASP A 20 3.50 -23.46 -12.92
C ASP A 20 2.12 -23.44 -13.58
N ASP A 21 1.04 -23.64 -12.84
CA ASP A 21 -0.34 -23.57 -13.30
C ASP A 21 -0.75 -22.15 -13.69
N VAL A 22 -0.28 -21.14 -12.96
CA VAL A 22 -0.48 -19.73 -13.31
C VAL A 22 0.29 -19.38 -14.58
N CYS A 23 1.57 -19.79 -14.68
CA CYS A 23 2.36 -19.59 -15.89
C CYS A 23 1.67 -20.23 -17.10
N ALA A 24 1.22 -21.48 -16.97
CA ALA A 24 0.56 -22.22 -18.05
C ALA A 24 -0.72 -21.53 -18.52
N ALA A 25 -1.56 -21.04 -17.60
CA ALA A 25 -2.78 -20.33 -17.97
C ALA A 25 -2.51 -19.02 -18.71
N LEU A 26 -1.56 -18.20 -18.19
CA LEU A 26 -1.19 -16.91 -18.80
C LEU A 26 -0.62 -17.10 -20.23
N VAL A 27 0.33 -18.02 -20.39
CA VAL A 27 0.94 -18.32 -21.71
C VAL A 27 -0.08 -18.92 -22.68
N ALA A 28 -0.88 -19.90 -22.23
CA ALA A 28 -1.88 -20.55 -23.07
C ALA A 28 -2.94 -19.57 -23.59
N TRP A 29 -3.27 -18.53 -22.82
CA TRP A 29 -4.16 -17.48 -23.27
C TRP A 29 -3.42 -16.47 -24.18
N SER A 30 -2.21 -16.07 -23.84
CA SER A 30 -1.46 -15.06 -24.59
C SER A 30 -1.09 -15.51 -25.99
N CYS A 31 -0.61 -16.75 -26.14
CA CYS A 31 -0.19 -17.30 -27.43
C CYS A 31 -1.37 -17.95 -28.16
N ARG A 32 -1.85 -17.34 -29.28
CA ARG A 32 -2.94 -17.86 -30.08
C ARG A 32 -2.48 -18.96 -31.01
N LYS A 33 -1.24 -18.87 -31.47
CA LYS A 33 -0.62 -19.77 -32.48
C LYS A 33 0.79 -20.15 -32.02
N PRO A 34 1.29 -21.31 -32.39
CA PRO A 34 2.68 -21.69 -32.16
C PRO A 34 3.71 -20.74 -32.76
N SER A 35 3.32 -20.03 -33.85
CA SER A 35 4.16 -19.04 -34.54
C SER A 35 4.18 -17.67 -33.86
N ASP A 36 3.27 -17.38 -32.92
CA ASP A 36 3.28 -16.10 -32.21
C ASP A 36 4.61 -15.92 -31.48
N ARG A 37 5.19 -14.74 -31.60
CA ARG A 37 6.40 -14.40 -30.86
C ARG A 37 6.03 -13.75 -29.52
N MET A 38 6.41 -14.40 -28.43
CA MET A 38 6.10 -13.97 -27.06
C MET A 38 7.30 -13.27 -26.43
N ILE A 39 7.05 -12.22 -25.64
CA ILE A 39 8.07 -11.62 -24.76
C ILE A 39 7.71 -11.80 -23.29
N ASP A 40 8.72 -12.11 -22.48
CA ASP A 40 8.71 -11.97 -21.02
C ASP A 40 9.76 -10.94 -20.62
N PRO A 41 9.35 -9.74 -20.14
CA PRO A 41 10.26 -8.63 -19.85
C PRO A 41 11.14 -8.83 -18.60
N SER A 42 10.91 -9.89 -17.83
CA SER A 42 11.62 -10.22 -16.60
C SER A 42 11.57 -11.72 -16.32
N CYS A 43 12.18 -12.49 -17.22
CA CYS A 43 11.88 -13.92 -17.36
C CYS A 43 12.38 -14.81 -16.19
N GLY A 44 13.17 -14.26 -15.25
CA GLY A 44 13.67 -15.00 -14.11
C GLY A 44 14.37 -16.29 -14.51
N ASP A 45 13.89 -17.42 -14.00
CA ASP A 45 14.42 -18.76 -14.30
C ASP A 45 13.78 -19.39 -15.58
N GLY A 46 13.01 -18.63 -16.36
CA GLY A 46 12.50 -19.03 -17.67
C GLY A 46 11.20 -19.86 -17.65
N ARG A 47 10.40 -19.85 -16.60
CA ARG A 47 9.16 -20.66 -16.49
C ARG A 47 8.14 -20.34 -17.57
N PHE A 48 7.91 -19.06 -17.87
CA PHE A 48 7.03 -18.63 -18.95
C PHE A 48 7.61 -19.01 -20.32
N LEU A 49 8.92 -18.81 -20.52
CA LEU A 49 9.58 -19.11 -21.79
C LEU A 49 9.53 -20.60 -22.14
N ALA A 50 9.65 -21.49 -21.16
CA ALA A 50 9.61 -22.94 -21.35
C ALA A 50 8.26 -23.44 -21.92
N LEU A 51 7.20 -22.65 -21.76
CA LEU A 51 5.83 -23.00 -22.20
C LEU A 51 5.54 -22.58 -23.66
N HIS A 52 6.39 -21.72 -24.24
CA HIS A 52 6.23 -21.29 -25.64
C HIS A 52 7.58 -21.14 -26.33
N ARG A 53 7.83 -21.99 -27.32
CA ARG A 53 9.15 -22.12 -27.96
C ARG A 53 9.63 -20.86 -28.68
N ASN A 54 8.71 -20.11 -29.32
CA ASN A 54 9.03 -18.85 -30.01
C ASN A 54 8.94 -17.65 -29.05
N SER A 55 9.83 -17.61 -28.06
CA SER A 55 9.80 -16.59 -27.02
C SER A 55 11.14 -15.90 -26.84
N VAL A 56 11.05 -14.67 -26.32
CA VAL A 56 12.19 -13.82 -25.95
C VAL A 56 12.03 -13.45 -24.48
N GLY A 57 13.09 -13.63 -23.71
CA GLY A 57 13.14 -13.23 -22.31
C GLY A 57 14.26 -12.24 -22.03
N ILE A 58 14.02 -11.28 -21.15
CA ILE A 58 15.05 -10.37 -20.65
C ILE A 58 15.20 -10.63 -19.15
N GLU A 59 16.44 -10.77 -18.68
CA GLU A 59 16.71 -10.99 -17.27
C GLU A 59 17.98 -10.27 -16.85
N GLN A 60 17.88 -9.47 -15.78
CA GLN A 60 19.00 -8.67 -15.28
C GLN A 60 19.98 -9.49 -14.44
N ASN A 61 19.52 -10.55 -13.78
CA ASN A 61 20.36 -11.38 -12.93
C ASN A 61 21.03 -12.49 -13.76
N PRO A 62 22.38 -12.53 -13.87
CA PRO A 62 23.08 -13.52 -14.70
C PRO A 62 22.79 -14.97 -14.32
N VAL A 63 22.60 -15.25 -13.00
CA VAL A 63 22.32 -16.62 -12.53
C VAL A 63 20.94 -17.07 -12.98
N SER A 64 19.94 -16.17 -12.91
CA SER A 64 18.59 -16.44 -13.37
C SER A 64 18.54 -16.55 -14.90
N ALA A 65 19.23 -15.67 -15.64
CA ALA A 65 19.33 -15.73 -17.09
C ALA A 65 19.93 -17.08 -17.56
N HIS A 66 20.98 -17.52 -16.92
CA HIS A 66 21.58 -18.82 -17.20
C HIS A 66 20.64 -20.01 -16.89
N ALA A 67 19.86 -19.91 -15.81
CA ALA A 67 18.83 -20.90 -15.51
C ALA A 67 17.71 -20.91 -16.56
N ALA A 68 17.30 -19.73 -17.06
CA ALA A 68 16.30 -19.59 -18.11
C ALA A 68 16.75 -20.23 -19.44
N ILE A 69 18.00 -20.01 -19.85
CA ILE A 69 18.60 -20.64 -21.05
C ILE A 69 18.54 -22.16 -20.96
N LYS A 70 18.87 -22.71 -19.78
CA LYS A 70 18.80 -24.17 -19.56
C LYS A 70 17.38 -24.72 -19.59
N ARG A 71 16.42 -23.98 -18.98
CA ARG A 71 15.03 -24.41 -18.89
C ARG A 71 14.29 -24.28 -20.21
N ALA A 72 14.57 -23.24 -20.99
CA ALA A 72 13.89 -22.92 -22.24
C ALA A 72 14.89 -22.86 -23.42
N PRO A 73 15.48 -23.99 -23.85
CA PRO A 73 16.52 -23.99 -24.89
C PRO A 73 16.03 -23.54 -26.28
N GLY A 74 14.73 -23.43 -26.48
CA GLY A 74 14.13 -22.89 -27.72
C GLY A 74 13.86 -21.39 -27.68
N ALA A 75 14.03 -20.74 -26.54
CA ALA A 75 13.82 -19.30 -26.35
C ALA A 75 15.12 -18.51 -26.53
N LEU A 76 15.01 -17.23 -26.88
CA LEU A 76 16.13 -16.29 -26.86
C LEU A 76 16.11 -15.54 -25.53
N VAL A 77 17.21 -15.61 -24.77
CA VAL A 77 17.33 -14.91 -23.49
C VAL A 77 18.43 -13.84 -23.59
N HIS A 78 18.05 -12.60 -23.30
CA HIS A 78 18.96 -11.46 -23.20
C HIS A 78 19.28 -11.18 -21.71
N GLU A 79 20.56 -11.19 -21.38
CA GLU A 79 21.03 -10.75 -20.06
C GLU A 79 21.17 -9.23 -20.05
N GLY A 80 20.45 -8.53 -19.14
CA GLY A 80 20.53 -7.09 -19.00
C GLY A 80 19.27 -6.43 -18.45
N ASP A 81 19.32 -5.10 -18.41
CA ASP A 81 18.20 -4.26 -17.98
C ASP A 81 17.14 -4.18 -19.08
N PHE A 82 15.90 -4.51 -18.74
CA PHE A 82 14.79 -4.51 -19.68
C PHE A 82 14.52 -3.13 -20.31
N PHE A 83 14.56 -2.06 -19.52
CA PHE A 83 14.26 -0.72 -20.05
C PHE A 83 15.34 -0.24 -21.00
N THR A 84 16.61 -0.60 -20.76
CA THR A 84 17.70 -0.36 -21.70
C THR A 84 17.44 -1.13 -23.00
N TRP A 85 17.17 -2.41 -22.90
CA TRP A 85 16.91 -3.25 -24.06
C TRP A 85 15.66 -2.76 -24.85
N ALA A 86 14.58 -2.41 -24.13
CA ALA A 86 13.33 -1.94 -24.76
C ALA A 86 13.46 -0.61 -25.51
N THR A 87 14.40 0.27 -25.12
CA THR A 87 14.67 1.52 -25.84
C THR A 87 15.52 1.33 -27.10
N GLU A 88 16.30 0.25 -27.15
CA GLU A 88 17.25 -0.02 -28.23
C GLU A 88 16.70 -1.00 -29.29
N THR A 89 15.73 -1.83 -28.91
CA THR A 89 15.22 -2.89 -29.79
C THR A 89 14.22 -2.40 -30.82
N HIS A 90 14.29 -2.97 -32.01
CA HIS A 90 13.28 -2.83 -33.08
C HIS A 90 12.32 -4.03 -33.14
N GLU A 91 12.50 -5.02 -32.27
CA GLU A 91 11.68 -6.21 -32.25
C GLU A 91 10.23 -5.90 -31.82
N ARG A 92 9.29 -6.64 -32.41
CA ARG A 92 7.86 -6.52 -32.08
C ARG A 92 7.24 -7.90 -31.90
N PHE A 93 6.28 -8.00 -31.01
CA PHE A 93 5.73 -9.26 -30.49
C PHE A 93 4.22 -9.34 -30.71
N GLU A 94 3.74 -10.54 -30.99
CA GLU A 94 2.31 -10.82 -31.00
C GLU A 94 1.71 -10.85 -29.62
N CYS A 95 2.48 -11.28 -28.62
CA CYS A 95 2.01 -11.41 -27.25
C CYS A 95 3.10 -11.23 -26.20
N ALA A 96 2.67 -11.03 -24.95
CA ALA A 96 3.53 -11.04 -23.80
C ALA A 96 2.89 -11.80 -22.63
N ALA A 97 3.71 -12.48 -21.83
CA ALA A 97 3.29 -13.07 -20.57
C ALA A 97 4.44 -13.03 -19.56
N GLY A 98 4.13 -12.76 -18.29
CA GLY A 98 5.18 -12.69 -17.29
C GLY A 98 4.69 -12.29 -15.89
N ASN A 99 5.64 -12.12 -15.00
CA ASN A 99 5.46 -11.62 -13.64
C ASN A 99 6.52 -10.55 -13.36
N PRO A 100 6.25 -9.25 -13.63
CA PRO A 100 7.24 -8.20 -13.47
C PRO A 100 7.65 -8.02 -12.01
N PRO A 101 8.88 -7.56 -11.71
CA PRO A 101 9.37 -7.44 -10.35
C PRO A 101 8.61 -6.35 -9.55
N PHE A 102 8.17 -6.67 -8.32
CA PHE A 102 7.43 -5.76 -7.44
C PHE A 102 8.37 -4.95 -6.53
N ILE A 103 9.25 -4.14 -7.14
CA ILE A 103 10.22 -3.33 -6.41
C ILE A 103 9.55 -2.03 -5.99
N ARG A 104 9.51 -1.77 -4.68
CA ARG A 104 8.96 -0.53 -4.13
C ARG A 104 9.80 0.68 -4.54
N TYR A 105 9.17 1.87 -4.68
CA TYR A 105 9.83 3.10 -5.15
C TYR A 105 11.09 3.47 -4.35
N GLN A 106 11.19 3.10 -3.05
CA GLN A 106 12.38 3.34 -2.24
C GLN A 106 13.62 2.58 -2.74
N HIS A 107 13.42 1.46 -3.42
CA HIS A 107 14.48 0.59 -3.95
C HIS A 107 14.58 0.67 -5.47
N PHE A 108 13.53 1.07 -6.16
CA PHE A 108 13.51 1.36 -7.60
C PHE A 108 14.07 2.76 -7.81
N LYS A 109 15.37 2.88 -8.11
CA LYS A 109 16.14 4.13 -8.11
C LYS A 109 17.15 4.20 -9.26
N GLY A 110 17.80 5.36 -9.39
CA GLY A 110 18.91 5.56 -10.30
C GLY A 110 18.51 5.63 -11.76
N GLU A 111 19.43 5.25 -12.61
CA GLU A 111 19.32 5.34 -14.07
C GLU A 111 18.18 4.46 -14.62
N THR A 112 18.09 3.21 -14.18
CA THR A 112 17.01 2.28 -14.57
C THR A 112 15.63 2.89 -14.35
N ARG A 113 15.41 3.50 -13.16
CA ARG A 113 14.12 4.16 -12.89
C ARG A 113 13.87 5.35 -13.80
N ARG A 114 14.86 6.22 -13.99
CA ARG A 114 14.74 7.39 -14.87
C ARG A 114 14.33 6.94 -16.26
N ARG A 115 15.08 6.01 -16.87
CA ARG A 115 14.80 5.46 -18.19
C ARG A 115 13.42 4.82 -18.29
N ALA A 116 13.01 4.09 -17.27
CA ALA A 116 11.68 3.49 -17.21
C ALA A 116 10.56 4.54 -17.24
N LEU A 117 10.70 5.62 -16.49
CA LEU A 117 9.69 6.68 -16.43
C LEU A 117 9.67 7.53 -17.70
N ASP A 118 10.85 7.82 -18.26
CA ASP A 118 10.99 8.56 -19.53
C ASP A 118 10.33 7.76 -20.68
N LEU A 119 10.65 6.45 -20.80
CA LEU A 119 10.02 5.56 -21.80
C LEU A 119 8.50 5.49 -21.63
N CYS A 120 8.00 5.40 -20.39
CA CYS A 120 6.55 5.40 -20.16
C CYS A 120 5.90 6.72 -20.58
N LEU A 121 6.55 7.86 -20.32
CA LEU A 121 6.06 9.18 -20.73
C LEU A 121 5.97 9.29 -22.26
N ASP A 122 6.99 8.82 -22.97
CA ASP A 122 7.01 8.77 -24.44
C ASP A 122 5.91 7.87 -25.02
N LEU A 123 5.55 6.82 -24.30
CA LEU A 123 4.45 5.92 -24.63
C LEU A 123 3.06 6.43 -24.20
N GLY A 124 2.98 7.60 -23.54
CA GLY A 124 1.73 8.23 -23.11
C GLY A 124 1.26 7.87 -21.68
N ALA A 125 2.11 7.25 -20.88
CA ALA A 125 1.81 6.90 -19.49
C ALA A 125 2.67 7.69 -18.50
N ALA A 126 2.10 8.70 -17.82
CA ALA A 126 2.82 9.55 -16.86
C ALA A 126 2.71 8.97 -15.43
N PHE A 127 3.82 8.49 -14.89
CA PHE A 127 3.91 8.03 -13.51
C PHE A 127 4.57 9.06 -12.59
N SER A 128 4.09 9.12 -11.34
CA SER A 128 4.76 9.93 -10.31
C SER A 128 6.06 9.28 -9.83
N GLY A 129 6.92 10.08 -9.20
CA GLY A 129 8.13 9.58 -8.55
C GLY A 129 7.92 8.56 -7.41
N LEU A 130 6.69 8.24 -7.04
CA LEU A 130 6.33 7.26 -6.00
C LEU A 130 5.83 5.93 -6.59
N SER A 131 5.98 5.71 -7.90
CA SER A 131 5.58 4.46 -8.55
C SER A 131 6.52 3.31 -8.20
N SER A 132 5.95 2.12 -7.94
CA SER A 132 6.67 0.84 -7.95
C SER A 132 7.16 0.49 -9.37
N SER A 133 8.02 -0.52 -9.50
CA SER A 133 8.62 -0.90 -10.79
C SER A 133 7.64 -1.56 -11.77
N TRP A 134 6.70 -2.37 -11.30
CA TRP A 134 5.87 -3.21 -12.15
C TRP A 134 4.97 -2.46 -13.17
N PRO A 135 4.36 -1.28 -12.88
CA PRO A 135 3.58 -0.56 -13.89
C PRO A 135 4.42 -0.10 -15.11
N PRO A 136 5.63 0.48 -14.93
CA PRO A 136 6.53 0.74 -16.07
C PRO A 136 6.87 -0.48 -16.91
N PHE A 137 7.08 -1.67 -16.30
CA PHE A 137 7.31 -2.90 -17.06
C PHE A 137 6.12 -3.22 -18.00
N ILE A 138 4.88 -3.08 -17.51
CA ILE A 138 3.68 -3.35 -18.31
C ILE A 138 3.55 -2.36 -19.47
N VAL A 139 3.75 -1.05 -19.22
CA VAL A 139 3.66 -0.01 -20.27
C VAL A 139 4.76 -0.20 -21.32
N ALA A 140 6.01 -0.39 -20.90
CA ALA A 140 7.11 -0.61 -21.84
C ALA A 140 6.91 -1.87 -22.67
N THR A 141 6.40 -2.95 -22.07
CA THR A 141 6.06 -4.18 -22.81
C THR A 141 4.95 -3.97 -23.82
N ALA A 142 3.91 -3.19 -23.47
CA ALA A 142 2.84 -2.84 -24.40
C ALA A 142 3.38 -2.11 -25.64
N GLY A 143 4.36 -1.20 -25.48
CA GLY A 143 5.02 -0.50 -26.58
C GLY A 143 5.79 -1.40 -27.55
N LEU A 144 6.07 -2.65 -27.16
CA LEU A 144 6.73 -3.65 -28.01
C LEU A 144 5.73 -4.56 -28.74
N LEU A 145 4.43 -4.42 -28.50
CA LEU A 145 3.43 -5.25 -29.17
C LEU A 145 3.15 -4.79 -30.59
N LYS A 146 2.80 -5.75 -31.46
CA LYS A 146 2.17 -5.48 -32.76
C LYS A 146 0.71 -5.09 -32.57
N ARG A 147 0.12 -4.34 -33.48
CA ARG A 147 -1.33 -4.07 -33.48
C ARG A 147 -2.13 -5.37 -33.36
N GLY A 148 -3.19 -5.36 -32.56
CA GLY A 148 -3.98 -6.55 -32.21
C GLY A 148 -3.31 -7.53 -31.28
N GLY A 149 -2.10 -7.19 -30.80
CA GLY A 149 -1.37 -7.97 -29.80
C GLY A 149 -2.05 -7.99 -28.43
N ARG A 150 -1.62 -8.91 -27.58
CA ARG A 150 -2.18 -9.07 -26.24
C ARG A 150 -1.13 -9.47 -25.21
N MET A 151 -1.43 -9.23 -23.94
CA MET A 151 -0.54 -9.60 -22.86
C MET A 151 -1.28 -10.02 -21.60
N ALA A 152 -0.68 -10.94 -20.86
CA ALA A 152 -1.19 -11.43 -19.58
C ALA A 152 -0.09 -11.39 -18.51
N PHE A 153 -0.36 -10.72 -17.41
CA PHE A 153 0.61 -10.53 -16.34
C PHE A 153 0.05 -10.87 -14.96
N VAL A 154 0.92 -11.41 -14.11
CA VAL A 154 0.70 -11.35 -12.66
C VAL A 154 0.98 -9.91 -12.21
N VAL A 155 0.08 -9.35 -11.43
CA VAL A 155 0.21 -8.00 -10.87
C VAL A 155 -0.12 -8.00 -9.38
N PRO A 156 0.48 -7.11 -8.56
CA PRO A 156 0.06 -6.98 -7.18
C PRO A 156 -1.40 -6.54 -7.07
N ALA A 157 -2.10 -7.00 -6.04
CA ALA A 157 -3.47 -6.55 -5.74
C ALA A 157 -3.55 -5.02 -5.47
N GLU A 158 -2.41 -4.37 -5.31
CA GLU A 158 -2.26 -2.91 -5.29
C GLU A 158 -2.82 -2.22 -6.55
N ILE A 159 -2.94 -2.93 -7.69
CA ILE A 159 -3.63 -2.41 -8.88
C ILE A 159 -5.06 -1.95 -8.58
N GLY A 160 -5.68 -2.53 -7.56
CA GLY A 160 -7.04 -2.17 -7.13
C GLY A 160 -7.14 -0.85 -6.37
N HIS A 161 -6.04 -0.28 -5.85
CA HIS A 161 -6.13 0.87 -4.95
C HIS A 161 -4.93 1.82 -4.95
N ALA A 162 -3.75 1.40 -5.41
CA ALA A 162 -2.57 2.25 -5.35
C ALA A 162 -2.70 3.47 -6.30
N PRO A 163 -2.28 4.68 -5.88
CA PRO A 163 -2.40 5.89 -6.71
C PRO A 163 -1.70 5.78 -8.07
N TYR A 164 -0.60 5.03 -8.13
CA TYR A 164 0.15 4.81 -9.38
C TYR A 164 -0.48 3.75 -10.31
N ALA A 165 -1.46 2.98 -9.83
CA ALA A 165 -2.21 2.06 -10.69
C ALA A 165 -3.20 2.80 -11.60
N ALA A 166 -3.68 3.97 -11.20
CA ALA A 166 -4.62 4.75 -11.99
C ALA A 166 -4.05 5.19 -13.36
N PRO A 167 -2.83 5.78 -13.47
CA PRO A 167 -2.24 6.07 -14.79
C PRO A 167 -1.99 4.81 -15.63
N LEU A 168 -1.65 3.68 -15.02
CA LEU A 168 -1.54 2.42 -15.75
C LEU A 168 -2.88 2.00 -16.36
N LEU A 169 -3.96 2.00 -15.58
CA LEU A 169 -5.28 1.59 -16.03
C LEU A 169 -5.85 2.57 -17.09
N ASP A 170 -5.61 3.88 -16.95
CA ASP A 170 -5.95 4.87 -17.96
C ASP A 170 -5.18 4.58 -19.29
N TYR A 171 -3.87 4.31 -19.21
CA TYR A 171 -3.07 3.93 -20.38
C TYR A 171 -3.61 2.64 -21.05
N LEU A 172 -3.86 1.60 -20.25
CA LEU A 172 -4.36 0.32 -20.78
C LEU A 172 -5.72 0.47 -21.47
N THR A 173 -6.64 1.25 -20.90
CA THR A 173 -7.96 1.48 -21.51
C THR A 173 -7.89 2.33 -22.77
N GLN A 174 -6.86 3.16 -22.95
CA GLN A 174 -6.63 3.96 -24.16
C GLN A 174 -5.85 3.22 -25.24
N SER A 175 -5.13 2.17 -24.88
CA SER A 175 -4.19 1.46 -25.76
C SER A 175 -4.66 0.07 -26.17
N PHE A 176 -5.69 -0.49 -25.53
CA PHE A 176 -6.21 -1.83 -25.80
C PHE A 176 -7.72 -1.82 -25.97
N GLY A 177 -8.23 -2.66 -26.88
CA GLY A 177 -9.67 -2.83 -27.10
C GLY A 177 -10.39 -3.49 -25.93
N LYS A 178 -9.66 -4.31 -25.14
CA LYS A 178 -10.20 -4.96 -23.93
C LYS A 178 -9.19 -5.00 -22.81
N VAL A 179 -9.67 -4.70 -21.60
CA VAL A 179 -8.92 -4.80 -20.33
C VAL A 179 -9.72 -5.64 -19.37
N GLN A 180 -9.16 -6.75 -18.89
CA GLN A 180 -9.80 -7.62 -17.91
C GLN A 180 -8.87 -7.89 -16.73
N ILE A 181 -9.40 -7.76 -15.52
CA ILE A 181 -8.68 -8.04 -14.26
C ILE A 181 -9.38 -9.19 -13.55
N ILE A 182 -8.62 -10.22 -13.19
CA ILE A 182 -9.11 -11.29 -12.31
C ILE A 182 -8.59 -11.01 -10.91
N ALA A 183 -9.49 -10.56 -10.03
CA ALA A 183 -9.22 -10.38 -8.62
C ALA A 183 -9.38 -11.72 -7.91
N VAL A 184 -8.29 -12.26 -7.41
CA VAL A 184 -8.25 -13.56 -6.70
C VAL A 184 -8.10 -13.28 -5.22
N ARG A 185 -9.01 -13.83 -4.39
CA ARG A 185 -8.95 -13.64 -2.93
C ARG A 185 -7.90 -14.53 -2.28
N ASP A 186 -7.86 -15.80 -2.64
CA ASP A 186 -6.88 -16.73 -2.11
C ASP A 186 -5.49 -16.42 -2.66
N LYS A 187 -4.46 -16.67 -1.87
CA LYS A 187 -3.09 -16.34 -2.27
C LYS A 187 -2.65 -17.17 -3.48
N LEU A 188 -2.33 -16.49 -4.58
CA LEU A 188 -1.68 -17.12 -5.74
C LEU A 188 -0.27 -17.63 -5.40
N PHE A 189 0.40 -16.99 -4.43
CA PHE A 189 1.73 -17.35 -3.95
C PHE A 189 1.64 -17.62 -2.44
N PRO A 190 1.59 -18.88 -2.02
CA PRO A 190 1.41 -19.22 -0.59
C PRO A 190 2.49 -18.65 0.33
N THR A 191 3.71 -18.46 -0.18
CA THR A 191 4.88 -17.97 0.57
C THR A 191 5.03 -16.44 0.57
N LEU A 192 4.26 -15.73 -0.28
CA LEU A 192 4.29 -14.28 -0.37
C LEU A 192 3.39 -13.62 0.65
N SER A 193 3.87 -12.48 1.18
CA SER A 193 3.03 -11.59 1.99
C SER A 193 2.06 -10.76 1.15
N GLU A 194 2.43 -10.46 -0.10
CA GLU A 194 1.64 -9.63 -1.00
C GLU A 194 0.61 -10.49 -1.77
N ASP A 195 -0.61 -9.95 -1.90
CA ASP A 195 -1.66 -10.55 -2.70
C ASP A 195 -1.44 -10.18 -4.17
N CYS A 196 -1.72 -11.13 -5.06
CA CYS A 196 -1.56 -10.94 -6.51
C CYS A 196 -2.86 -11.22 -7.25
N TRP A 197 -3.10 -10.42 -8.28
CA TRP A 197 -4.19 -10.55 -9.24
C TRP A 197 -3.63 -10.82 -10.63
N LEU A 198 -4.51 -11.10 -11.59
CA LEU A 198 -4.12 -11.33 -12.97
C LEU A 198 -4.68 -10.22 -13.86
N LEU A 199 -3.83 -9.67 -14.71
CA LEU A 199 -4.17 -8.65 -15.70
C LEU A 199 -4.10 -9.26 -17.08
N TYR A 200 -5.17 -9.10 -17.86
CA TYR A 200 -5.27 -9.51 -19.25
C TYR A 200 -5.71 -8.33 -20.11
N VAL A 201 -4.98 -8.06 -21.17
CA VAL A 201 -5.34 -7.03 -22.15
C VAL A 201 -5.15 -7.57 -23.56
N GLU A 202 -6.05 -7.22 -24.45
CA GLU A 202 -6.00 -7.65 -25.86
C GLU A 202 -6.43 -6.54 -26.82
N ASP A 203 -6.07 -6.72 -28.08
CA ASP A 203 -6.29 -5.76 -29.15
C ASP A 203 -5.52 -4.45 -28.93
N PHE A 204 -4.17 -4.55 -28.88
CA PHE A 204 -3.30 -3.39 -28.80
C PHE A 204 -3.50 -2.44 -30.00
N GLY A 205 -3.68 -1.17 -29.72
CA GLY A 205 -4.05 -0.12 -30.68
C GLY A 205 -5.57 0.11 -30.79
N GLY A 206 -6.37 -0.63 -29.99
CA GLY A 206 -7.78 -0.37 -29.73
C GLY A 206 -8.01 0.56 -28.54
N VAL A 207 -9.28 0.76 -28.18
CA VAL A 207 -9.70 1.57 -27.02
C VAL A 207 -10.81 0.82 -26.28
N ALA A 208 -10.61 0.57 -25.00
CA ALA A 208 -11.62 -0.06 -24.16
C ALA A 208 -12.57 1.01 -23.59
N ASN A 209 -13.87 0.72 -23.55
CA ASN A 209 -14.89 1.58 -22.96
C ASN A 209 -15.25 1.21 -21.52
N ALA A 210 -14.64 0.16 -20.98
CA ALA A 210 -14.82 -0.31 -19.61
C ALA A 210 -13.61 -1.16 -19.19
N ILE A 211 -13.49 -1.44 -17.90
CA ILE A 211 -12.61 -2.48 -17.36
C ILE A 211 -13.50 -3.67 -16.97
N ASP A 212 -13.30 -4.81 -17.61
CA ASP A 212 -13.95 -6.05 -17.22
C ASP A 212 -13.28 -6.59 -15.95
N MET A 213 -14.07 -7.05 -14.99
CA MET A 213 -13.55 -7.57 -13.74
C MET A 213 -14.18 -8.91 -13.41
N THR A 214 -13.36 -9.87 -13.02
CA THR A 214 -13.78 -11.17 -12.51
C THR A 214 -13.31 -11.30 -11.08
N VAL A 215 -14.25 -11.50 -10.16
CA VAL A 215 -13.96 -11.63 -8.73
C VAL A 215 -14.15 -13.10 -8.36
N VAL A 216 -13.08 -13.76 -7.92
CA VAL A 216 -13.09 -15.17 -7.56
C VAL A 216 -12.40 -15.43 -6.22
N ASP A 217 -12.84 -16.44 -5.54
CA ASP A 217 -12.21 -16.88 -4.30
C ASP A 217 -10.86 -17.54 -4.58
N ARG A 218 -10.84 -18.44 -5.55
CA ARG A 218 -9.65 -19.23 -5.92
C ARG A 218 -9.41 -19.15 -7.43
N PHE A 219 -8.14 -19.10 -7.79
CA PHE A 219 -7.73 -19.22 -9.18
C PHE A 219 -7.92 -20.67 -9.67
N VAL A 220 -8.56 -20.82 -10.80
CA VAL A 220 -8.69 -22.08 -11.51
C VAL A 220 -8.01 -21.92 -12.87
N PRO A 221 -6.93 -22.66 -13.14
CA PRO A 221 -6.19 -22.55 -14.41
C PRO A 221 -7.10 -22.89 -15.60
N SER A 222 -7.12 -22.01 -16.61
CA SER A 222 -7.89 -22.22 -17.83
C SER A 222 -7.19 -21.53 -19.01
N ARG A 223 -7.37 -22.08 -20.20
CA ARG A 223 -6.97 -21.42 -21.47
C ARG A 223 -7.90 -20.29 -21.88
N GLU A 224 -9.14 -20.35 -21.42
CA GLU A 224 -10.13 -19.32 -21.69
C GLU A 224 -10.30 -18.44 -20.45
N LEU A 225 -10.47 -17.14 -20.69
CA LEU A 225 -10.77 -16.24 -19.59
C LEU A 225 -12.18 -16.53 -19.03
N PRO A 226 -12.35 -16.52 -17.74
CA PRO A 226 -13.67 -16.56 -17.14
C PRO A 226 -14.48 -15.34 -17.62
N LYS A 227 -15.79 -15.54 -17.80
CA LYS A 227 -16.69 -14.42 -18.11
C LYS A 227 -16.57 -13.37 -17.01
N PRO A 228 -16.52 -12.07 -17.36
CA PRO A 228 -16.53 -11.00 -16.35
C PRO A 228 -17.72 -11.14 -15.41
N THR A 229 -17.50 -11.04 -14.11
CA THR A 229 -18.58 -11.00 -13.12
C THR A 229 -19.17 -9.62 -12.99
N LEU A 230 -18.41 -8.60 -13.38
CA LEU A 230 -18.86 -7.21 -13.43
C LEU A 230 -18.09 -6.42 -14.49
N ARG A 231 -18.70 -5.31 -14.91
CA ARG A 231 -18.11 -4.35 -15.84
C ARG A 231 -18.00 -2.99 -15.14
N VAL A 232 -16.78 -2.49 -15.07
CA VAL A 232 -16.46 -1.21 -14.44
C VAL A 232 -16.64 -0.09 -15.46
N ASP A 233 -17.64 0.75 -15.26
CA ASP A 233 -17.82 1.97 -16.03
C ASP A 233 -16.68 2.95 -15.76
N LEU A 234 -16.03 3.46 -16.82
CA LEU A 234 -14.87 4.34 -16.68
C LEU A 234 -15.21 5.72 -16.10
N ALA A 235 -16.42 6.23 -16.33
CA ALA A 235 -16.86 7.51 -15.81
C ALA A 235 -17.10 7.39 -14.29
N GLU A 236 -17.85 6.36 -13.87
CA GLU A 236 -18.06 6.06 -12.44
C GLU A 236 -16.71 5.81 -11.72
N TRP A 237 -15.84 4.99 -12.32
CA TRP A 237 -14.53 4.69 -11.76
C TRP A 237 -13.68 5.94 -11.53
N ARG A 238 -13.69 6.89 -12.50
CA ARG A 238 -12.92 8.14 -12.40
C ARG A 238 -13.51 9.12 -11.40
N THR A 239 -14.84 9.27 -11.36
CA THR A 239 -15.52 10.34 -10.61
C THR A 239 -15.94 9.92 -9.21
N VAL A 240 -16.56 8.74 -9.06
CA VAL A 240 -17.08 8.25 -7.78
C VAL A 240 -15.98 7.58 -6.96
N TRP A 241 -15.18 6.73 -7.60
CA TRP A 241 -14.22 5.87 -6.91
C TRP A 241 -12.77 6.35 -6.94
N ASN A 242 -12.52 7.57 -7.44
CA ASN A 242 -11.16 8.13 -7.53
C ASN A 242 -10.16 7.19 -8.19
N ARG A 243 -10.59 6.52 -9.27
CA ARG A 243 -9.80 5.55 -10.06
C ARG A 243 -9.34 4.32 -9.24
N ARG A 244 -10.14 3.86 -8.31
CA ARG A 244 -9.89 2.64 -7.53
C ARG A 244 -10.84 1.53 -7.95
N LEU A 245 -10.30 0.30 -8.06
CA LEU A 245 -11.10 -0.89 -8.35
C LEU A 245 -11.56 -1.62 -7.08
N ARG A 246 -10.95 -1.33 -5.95
CA ARG A 246 -11.28 -1.99 -4.67
C ARG A 246 -12.76 -1.92 -4.28
N PRO A 247 -13.50 -0.82 -4.52
CA PRO A 247 -14.94 -0.78 -4.25
C PRO A 247 -15.76 -1.81 -5.05
N TYR A 248 -15.25 -2.26 -6.19
CA TYR A 248 -15.90 -3.28 -7.01
C TYR A 248 -15.77 -4.71 -6.46
N LEU A 249 -15.00 -4.91 -5.39
CA LEU A 249 -15.00 -6.16 -4.61
C LEU A 249 -16.22 -6.31 -3.71
N LEU A 250 -16.96 -5.21 -3.50
CA LEU A 250 -18.19 -5.23 -2.70
C LEU A 250 -19.35 -5.86 -3.47
N PRO A 251 -20.29 -6.48 -2.77
CA PRO A 251 -21.60 -6.82 -3.34
C PRO A 251 -22.27 -5.59 -3.96
N PRO A 252 -22.96 -5.73 -5.10
CA PRO A 252 -23.57 -4.59 -5.80
C PRO A 252 -24.47 -3.71 -4.93
N ALA A 253 -25.31 -4.30 -4.08
CA ALA A 253 -26.18 -3.57 -3.17
C ALA A 253 -25.40 -2.71 -2.16
N ALA A 254 -24.33 -3.27 -1.58
CA ALA A 254 -23.49 -2.55 -0.63
C ALA A 254 -22.72 -1.40 -1.31
N ARG A 255 -22.22 -1.65 -2.53
CA ARG A 255 -21.52 -0.63 -3.32
C ARG A 255 -22.47 0.53 -3.68
N ALA A 256 -23.69 0.23 -4.13
CA ALA A 256 -24.69 1.23 -4.47
C ALA A 256 -25.09 2.05 -3.23
N LEU A 257 -25.36 1.40 -2.10
CA LEU A 257 -25.70 2.06 -0.84
C LEU A 257 -24.56 2.98 -0.36
N TYR A 258 -23.33 2.48 -0.39
CA TYR A 258 -22.17 3.28 -0.01
C TYR A 258 -21.98 4.49 -0.93
N ALA A 259 -22.09 4.31 -2.26
CA ALA A 259 -21.97 5.39 -3.24
C ALA A 259 -23.04 6.46 -3.05
N ALA A 260 -24.32 6.05 -2.88
CA ALA A 260 -25.42 6.97 -2.63
C ALA A 260 -25.24 7.79 -1.35
N THR A 261 -24.81 7.14 -0.27
CA THR A 261 -24.51 7.81 1.01
C THR A 261 -23.31 8.75 0.88
N LEU A 262 -22.26 8.32 0.15
CA LEU A 262 -21.07 9.12 -0.10
C LEU A 262 -21.36 10.39 -0.92
N GLY A 263 -22.26 10.29 -1.88
CA GLY A 263 -22.71 11.42 -2.73
C GLY A 263 -23.69 12.37 -2.06
N HIS A 264 -24.16 12.06 -0.86
CA HIS A 264 -25.08 12.95 -0.14
C HIS A 264 -24.37 14.25 0.27
N PRO A 265 -24.99 15.45 0.07
CA PRO A 265 -24.35 16.75 0.34
C PRO A 265 -23.81 16.90 1.77
N ASP A 266 -24.49 16.31 2.75
CA ASP A 266 -24.11 16.39 4.16
C ASP A 266 -23.17 15.25 4.59
N THR A 267 -22.67 14.44 3.68
CA THR A 267 -21.59 13.48 3.96
C THR A 267 -20.24 14.18 3.89
N HIS A 268 -19.55 14.22 5.01
CA HIS A 268 -18.28 14.93 5.13
C HIS A 268 -17.10 13.97 5.13
N ARG A 269 -15.99 14.39 4.54
CA ARG A 269 -14.69 13.70 4.69
C ARG A 269 -14.00 14.21 5.95
N LEU A 270 -13.24 13.35 6.65
CA LEU A 270 -12.47 13.76 7.85
C LEU A 270 -11.61 14.99 7.57
N SER A 271 -10.98 15.05 6.38
CA SER A 271 -10.13 16.18 5.96
C SER A 271 -10.90 17.50 5.77
N SER A 272 -12.23 17.50 5.66
CA SER A 272 -13.01 18.75 5.53
C SER A 272 -13.10 19.51 6.85
N PHE A 273 -13.09 18.82 7.98
CA PHE A 273 -13.27 19.42 9.31
C PHE A 273 -12.14 19.16 10.31
N ALA A 274 -11.17 18.33 9.94
CA ALA A 274 -9.98 18.07 10.76
C ALA A 274 -8.73 17.92 9.88
N SER A 275 -7.55 18.17 10.45
CA SER A 275 -6.28 17.80 9.84
C SER A 275 -5.83 16.47 10.39
N VAL A 276 -5.34 15.60 9.50
CA VAL A 276 -4.76 14.30 9.85
C VAL A 276 -3.29 14.35 9.52
N GLY A 277 -2.45 14.12 10.52
CA GLY A 277 -1.00 14.01 10.37
C GLY A 277 -0.46 12.85 11.18
N ILE A 278 0.82 12.58 11.06
CA ILE A 278 1.52 11.68 11.97
C ILE A 278 1.93 12.44 13.23
N GLY A 279 2.08 11.73 14.34
CA GLY A 279 2.71 12.30 15.53
C GLY A 279 4.20 12.59 15.31
N TYR A 280 4.88 13.09 16.32
CA TYR A 280 6.30 13.45 16.25
C TYR A 280 7.19 12.23 15.98
N ILE A 281 8.37 12.49 15.40
CA ILE A 281 9.44 11.51 15.21
C ILE A 281 10.53 11.79 16.24
N SER A 282 10.67 10.94 17.25
CA SER A 282 11.70 11.14 18.29
C SER A 282 13.11 10.96 17.74
N GLY A 283 13.31 10.05 16.83
CA GLY A 283 14.61 9.61 16.31
C GLY A 283 15.13 8.37 17.03
N ASP A 284 14.83 8.24 18.32
CA ASP A 284 15.06 7.05 19.13
C ASP A 284 13.98 6.95 20.20
N ASN A 285 13.06 6.01 20.04
CA ASN A 285 11.94 5.85 20.96
C ASN A 285 12.36 5.25 22.30
N GLN A 286 13.48 4.54 22.39
CA GLN A 286 13.95 3.98 23.66
C GLN A 286 14.58 5.06 24.52
N PHE A 287 15.36 5.94 23.90
CA PHE A 287 16.01 7.04 24.59
C PHE A 287 15.04 8.14 25.01
N PHE A 288 14.16 8.59 24.12
CA PHE A 288 13.30 9.74 24.38
C PHE A 288 12.03 9.43 25.19
N HIS A 289 11.63 8.16 25.34
CA HIS A 289 10.47 7.79 26.16
C HIS A 289 10.88 7.07 27.42
N LEU A 290 10.86 7.81 28.52
CA LEU A 290 11.22 7.31 29.83
C LEU A 290 10.06 6.58 30.50
N ARG A 291 10.40 5.57 31.28
CA ARG A 291 9.50 5.02 32.32
C ARG A 291 9.42 5.99 33.50
N PRO A 292 8.30 6.04 34.24
CA PRO A 292 8.20 6.82 35.44
C PRO A 292 9.32 6.52 36.46
N SER A 293 9.68 5.24 36.66
CA SER A 293 10.79 4.82 37.52
C SER A 293 12.14 5.34 37.02
N GLU A 294 12.39 5.33 35.73
CA GLU A 294 13.62 5.84 35.09
C GLU A 294 13.73 7.36 35.26
N ALA A 295 12.65 8.07 34.94
CA ALA A 295 12.60 9.54 35.11
C ALA A 295 12.90 9.97 36.56
N LYS A 296 12.34 9.23 37.53
CA LYS A 296 12.61 9.45 38.97
C LYS A 296 14.07 9.14 39.31
N ARG A 297 14.60 7.99 38.90
CA ARG A 297 15.99 7.57 39.15
C ARG A 297 16.99 8.57 38.57
N LEU A 298 16.72 9.05 37.36
CA LEU A 298 17.53 10.01 36.62
C LEU A 298 17.32 11.47 37.10
N ARG A 299 16.39 11.70 38.03
CA ARG A 299 16.03 13.03 38.57
C ARG A 299 15.65 14.02 37.43
N ILE A 300 14.95 13.54 36.41
CA ILE A 300 14.46 14.40 35.32
C ILE A 300 13.28 15.23 35.87
N PRO A 301 13.30 16.55 35.73
CA PRO A 301 12.18 17.40 36.16
C PRO A 301 10.89 17.07 35.43
N SER A 302 9.78 16.96 36.14
CA SER A 302 8.47 16.64 35.57
C SER A 302 8.00 17.64 34.50
N ALA A 303 8.41 18.90 34.61
CA ALA A 303 8.13 19.94 33.62
C ALA A 303 8.72 19.65 32.23
N LEU A 304 9.74 18.80 32.17
CA LEU A 304 10.39 18.37 30.90
C LEU A 304 9.85 17.04 30.38
N LEU A 305 8.83 16.48 31.01
CA LEU A 305 8.22 15.21 30.67
C LEU A 305 6.78 15.43 30.19
N LEU A 306 6.48 14.91 29.01
CA LEU A 306 5.15 14.97 28.42
C LEU A 306 4.61 13.56 28.21
N PRO A 307 3.46 13.20 28.81
CA PRO A 307 2.82 11.92 28.53
C PRO A 307 2.52 11.77 27.04
N SER A 308 2.80 10.59 26.48
CA SER A 308 2.71 10.36 25.05
C SER A 308 2.29 8.92 24.70
N ILE A 309 1.45 8.77 23.68
CA ILE A 309 1.08 7.49 23.08
C ILE A 309 2.19 7.06 22.13
N ARG A 310 2.87 5.96 22.44
CA ARG A 310 4.00 5.45 21.62
C ARG A 310 3.55 4.69 20.38
N ASN A 311 2.44 3.96 20.45
CA ASN A 311 1.93 3.10 19.37
C ASN A 311 0.45 2.77 19.57
N GLY A 312 -0.16 2.12 18.58
CA GLY A 312 -1.57 1.74 18.61
C GLY A 312 -1.96 0.79 19.75
N ARG A 313 -1.01 -0.03 20.26
CA ARG A 313 -1.29 -0.95 21.38
C ARG A 313 -1.50 -0.23 22.71
N ALA A 314 -0.89 0.94 22.87
CA ALA A 314 -1.04 1.77 24.04
C ALA A 314 -2.34 2.60 24.05
N MET A 315 -3.11 2.59 22.95
CA MET A 315 -4.35 3.33 22.83
C MET A 315 -5.47 2.63 23.61
N PRO A 316 -6.22 3.34 24.48
CA PRO A 316 -7.46 2.81 25.04
C PRO A 316 -8.56 2.70 23.98
N ASN A 317 -9.74 2.19 24.36
CA ASN A 317 -10.81 1.96 23.39
C ASN A 317 -11.49 3.25 22.88
N THR A 318 -11.68 4.27 23.75
CA THR A 318 -12.48 5.46 23.40
C THR A 318 -11.83 6.78 23.77
N GLN A 319 -11.20 6.88 24.94
CA GLN A 319 -10.69 8.15 25.49
C GLN A 319 -9.37 7.95 26.23
N VAL A 320 -8.47 8.91 26.08
CA VAL A 320 -7.31 9.06 26.93
C VAL A 320 -7.64 10.08 28.01
N THR A 321 -7.87 9.61 29.23
CA THR A 321 -8.20 10.44 30.39
C THR A 321 -7.00 10.58 31.34
N ARG A 322 -7.10 11.46 32.35
CA ARG A 322 -6.10 11.53 33.43
C ARG A 322 -5.95 10.18 34.15
N ALA A 323 -7.04 9.42 34.32
CA ALA A 323 -7.00 8.08 34.89
C ALA A 323 -6.21 7.11 34.02
N THR A 324 -6.34 7.21 32.70
CA THR A 324 -5.52 6.43 31.73
C THR A 324 -4.04 6.70 31.90
N VAL A 325 -3.65 7.97 32.00
CA VAL A 325 -2.24 8.37 32.22
C VAL A 325 -1.75 7.90 33.58
N ALA A 326 -2.56 8.02 34.62
CA ALA A 326 -2.23 7.51 35.95
C ALA A 326 -2.03 5.99 35.98
N ASN A 327 -2.81 5.26 35.19
CA ASN A 327 -2.64 3.82 35.07
C ASN A 327 -1.33 3.45 34.32
N TRP A 328 -0.98 4.14 33.23
CA TRP A 328 0.32 3.96 32.55
C TRP A 328 1.49 4.25 33.52
N THR A 329 1.36 5.30 34.30
CA THR A 329 2.38 5.66 35.32
C THR A 329 2.52 4.57 36.38
N ARG A 330 1.41 4.00 36.85
CA ARG A 330 1.40 2.93 37.85
C ARG A 330 1.99 1.63 37.35
N ASN A 331 1.75 1.33 36.06
CA ASN A 331 2.31 0.16 35.36
C ASN A 331 3.77 0.36 34.93
N ASP A 332 4.34 1.51 35.22
CA ASP A 332 5.69 1.90 34.82
C ASP A 332 5.89 1.80 33.26
N ASP A 333 4.85 2.15 32.50
CA ASP A 333 4.93 2.14 31.04
C ASP A 333 5.85 3.26 30.55
N PRO A 334 6.63 3.06 29.45
CA PRO A 334 7.54 4.07 28.89
C PRO A 334 6.77 5.12 28.08
N VAL A 335 6.01 5.96 28.77
CA VAL A 335 5.07 6.93 28.19
C VAL A 335 5.47 8.40 28.37
N LEU A 336 6.59 8.66 29.04
CA LEU A 336 7.04 10.01 29.32
C LEU A 336 8.05 10.48 28.29
N LEU A 337 7.60 11.26 27.30
CA LEU A 337 8.49 11.90 26.34
C LEU A 337 9.38 12.94 27.05
N LEU A 338 10.69 12.81 26.93
CA LEU A 338 11.64 13.86 27.29
C LEU A 338 11.52 15.00 26.25
N ARG A 339 10.85 16.08 26.65
CA ARG A 339 10.57 17.23 25.79
C ARG A 339 11.48 18.38 26.17
N LEU A 340 12.54 18.59 25.39
CA LEU A 340 13.50 19.65 25.57
C LEU A 340 13.30 20.76 24.54
N SER A 341 13.57 22.02 24.91
CA SER A 341 13.58 23.17 24.04
C SER A 341 15.01 23.69 23.83
N ARG A 342 15.22 24.46 22.78
CA ARG A 342 16.50 25.14 22.51
C ARG A 342 16.79 26.25 23.51
N ASP A 343 15.72 26.88 24.00
CA ASP A 343 15.77 28.15 24.74
C ASP A 343 15.78 27.98 26.26
N ILE A 344 15.90 26.74 26.78
CA ILE A 344 15.97 26.45 28.18
C ILE A 344 17.37 26.05 28.60
N GLU A 345 17.81 26.54 29.76
CA GLU A 345 18.99 26.01 30.41
C GLU A 345 18.69 24.59 30.91
N LEU A 346 19.47 23.60 30.44
CA LEU A 346 19.26 22.22 30.80
C LEU A 346 19.76 21.95 32.21
N PRO A 347 18.92 21.34 33.09
CA PRO A 347 19.33 20.88 34.40
C PRO A 347 20.51 19.90 34.33
N ARG A 348 21.35 19.87 35.38
CA ARG A 348 22.52 18.99 35.44
C ARG A 348 22.15 17.52 35.16
N SER A 349 21.09 17.02 35.77
CA SER A 349 20.62 15.66 35.60
C SER A 349 20.25 15.34 34.14
N VAL A 350 19.69 16.31 33.39
CA VAL A 350 19.38 16.17 31.97
C VAL A 350 20.66 16.15 31.15
N LYS A 351 21.63 17.03 31.41
CA LYS A 351 22.94 17.02 30.74
C LYS A 351 23.64 15.66 30.93
N GLU A 352 23.69 15.17 32.19
CA GLU A 352 24.25 13.84 32.50
C GLU A 352 23.53 12.71 31.72
N TYR A 353 22.21 12.79 31.60
CA TYR A 353 21.45 11.80 30.80
C TYR A 353 21.77 11.89 29.28
N LEU A 354 21.88 13.09 28.72
CA LEU A 354 22.24 13.29 27.33
C LEU A 354 23.66 12.80 27.01
N ASP A 355 24.58 12.90 27.97
CA ASP A 355 25.99 12.46 27.84
C ASP A 355 26.18 10.98 28.23
N SER A 356 25.15 10.29 28.66
CA SER A 356 25.19 8.86 28.97
C SER A 356 25.44 8.01 27.70
N GLU A 357 25.77 6.73 27.88
CA GLU A 357 25.96 5.80 26.78
C GLU A 357 24.72 5.74 25.87
N PRO A 358 23.46 5.55 26.38
CA PRO A 358 22.26 5.62 25.55
C PRO A 358 22.10 6.96 24.81
N GLY A 359 22.50 8.09 25.44
CA GLY A 359 22.43 9.41 24.82
C GLY A 359 23.43 9.55 23.65
N ARG A 360 24.64 9.03 23.81
CA ARG A 360 25.65 8.99 22.75
C ARG A 360 25.19 8.13 21.56
N GLU A 361 24.58 6.97 21.82
CA GLU A 361 24.02 6.11 20.79
C GLU A 361 22.84 6.79 20.05
N ALA A 362 21.89 7.35 20.79
CA ALA A 362 20.74 8.05 20.20
C ALA A 362 21.17 9.21 19.29
N ARG A 363 22.23 9.95 19.67
CA ARG A 363 22.81 11.05 18.89
C ARG A 363 23.33 10.60 17.53
N LEU A 364 23.83 9.35 17.40
CA LEU A 364 24.32 8.79 16.13
C LEU A 364 23.18 8.44 15.18
N GLY A 365 21.97 8.27 15.68
CA GLY A 365 20.78 7.95 14.87
C GLY A 365 20.53 9.02 13.79
N TYR A 366 20.12 8.55 12.58
CA TYR A 366 19.94 9.43 11.41
C TYR A 366 19.11 10.68 11.69
N LYS A 367 17.99 10.55 12.42
CA LYS A 367 17.13 11.70 12.74
C LYS A 367 17.76 12.65 13.75
N CYS A 368 18.45 12.13 14.77
CA CYS A 368 19.06 12.93 15.80
C CYS A 368 20.27 13.69 15.26
N ARG A 369 21.20 13.05 14.56
CA ARG A 369 22.40 13.71 14.00
C ARG A 369 22.10 14.84 13.00
N ASN A 370 20.90 14.84 12.39
CA ASN A 370 20.45 15.89 11.46
C ASN A 370 19.62 16.99 12.13
N ARG A 371 19.67 17.11 13.46
CA ARG A 371 19.01 18.17 14.26
C ARG A 371 20.04 19.07 14.95
N ALA A 372 19.67 20.31 15.13
CA ALA A 372 20.47 21.24 15.91
C ALA A 372 19.55 22.00 16.89
N PRO A 373 19.64 21.72 18.22
CA PRO A 373 20.42 20.64 18.86
C PRO A 373 19.79 19.26 18.69
N TRP A 374 20.61 18.21 18.74
CA TRP A 374 20.24 16.84 18.41
C TRP A 374 19.11 16.25 19.27
N TYR A 375 19.04 16.71 20.52
CA TYR A 375 18.10 16.24 21.54
C TYR A 375 16.72 16.92 21.48
N VAL A 376 16.52 17.93 20.64
CA VAL A 376 15.21 18.58 20.50
C VAL A 376 14.35 17.77 19.54
N VAL A 377 13.27 17.18 20.07
CA VAL A 377 12.28 16.46 19.25
C VAL A 377 11.35 17.51 18.61
N PRO A 378 11.34 17.63 17.30
CA PRO A 378 10.51 18.61 16.59
C PRO A 378 9.04 18.17 16.54
N ASP A 379 8.15 19.12 16.21
CA ASP A 379 6.74 18.89 15.89
C ASP A 379 5.94 18.17 16.97
N VAL A 380 6.37 18.27 18.23
CA VAL A 380 5.63 17.72 19.37
C VAL A 380 4.38 18.55 19.61
N GLN A 381 3.22 17.98 19.29
CA GLN A 381 1.93 18.64 19.38
C GLN A 381 0.95 17.77 20.16
N ILE A 382 -0.08 18.41 20.72
CA ILE A 382 -1.18 17.75 21.43
C ILE A 382 -2.37 17.68 20.46
N PRO A 383 -2.73 16.51 19.95
CA PRO A 383 -3.88 16.34 19.08
C PRO A 383 -5.18 16.31 19.88
N ASP A 384 -6.31 16.61 19.23
CA ASP A 384 -7.65 16.44 19.81
C ASP A 384 -8.07 14.97 19.85
N TYR A 385 -7.68 14.20 18.82
CA TYR A 385 -7.90 12.76 18.73
C TYR A 385 -6.62 12.06 18.25
N VAL A 386 -6.49 10.80 18.63
CA VAL A 386 -5.44 9.90 18.14
C VAL A 386 -6.08 8.71 17.44
N MET A 387 -5.59 8.35 16.26
CA MET A 387 -6.12 7.26 15.47
C MET A 387 -5.02 6.26 15.13
N SER A 388 -5.35 4.97 15.11
CA SER A 388 -4.39 3.93 14.75
C SER A 388 -3.96 4.06 13.27
N TYR A 389 -2.64 3.97 13.03
CA TYR A 389 -2.03 4.02 11.70
C TYR A 389 -2.13 2.66 10.99
N MET A 390 -1.95 1.59 11.77
CA MET A 390 -2.09 0.20 11.32
C MET A 390 -3.04 -0.53 12.27
N SER A 391 -3.93 -1.33 11.71
CA SER A 391 -5.00 -1.98 12.47
C SER A 391 -5.26 -3.40 11.97
N GLY A 392 -5.43 -4.36 12.88
CA GLY A 392 -5.92 -5.69 12.55
C GLY A 392 -7.45 -5.67 12.40
N ARG A 393 -8.18 -5.72 13.52
CA ARG A 393 -9.64 -5.83 13.53
C ARG A 393 -10.35 -4.61 12.92
N GLY A 394 -9.92 -3.40 13.25
CA GLY A 394 -10.52 -2.15 12.79
C GLY A 394 -9.74 -0.94 13.26
N VAL A 395 -9.98 0.18 12.63
CA VAL A 395 -9.29 1.44 12.94
C VAL A 395 -9.80 2.00 14.25
N ASN A 396 -8.92 2.14 15.24
CA ASN A 396 -9.26 2.71 16.53
C ASN A 396 -9.08 4.23 16.51
N LEU A 397 -10.05 4.95 17.07
CA LEU A 397 -10.03 6.40 17.29
C LEU A 397 -10.27 6.67 18.76
N VAL A 398 -9.41 7.47 19.39
CA VAL A 398 -9.54 7.86 20.79
C VAL A 398 -9.54 9.37 20.93
N GLN A 399 -10.40 9.88 21.80
CA GLN A 399 -10.43 11.30 22.17
C GLN A 399 -9.35 11.60 23.21
N ASN A 400 -8.60 12.65 23.02
CA ASN A 400 -7.49 13.04 23.89
C ASN A 400 -7.96 14.03 24.97
N MET A 401 -8.50 13.53 26.06
CA MET A 401 -8.97 14.33 27.19
C MET A 401 -7.86 14.68 28.20
N ALA A 402 -6.72 14.02 28.13
CA ALA A 402 -5.60 14.20 29.06
C ALA A 402 -4.51 15.13 28.52
N GLY A 403 -4.61 15.62 27.28
CA GLY A 403 -3.59 16.47 26.68
C GLY A 403 -2.26 15.74 26.43
N VAL A 404 -2.30 14.47 26.08
CA VAL A 404 -1.10 13.69 25.74
C VAL A 404 -0.66 13.95 24.30
N SER A 405 0.62 13.78 24.01
CA SER A 405 1.13 13.78 22.64
C SER A 405 1.14 12.36 22.04
N CYS A 406 1.61 12.19 20.82
CA CYS A 406 1.74 10.87 20.20
C CYS A 406 2.90 10.80 19.21
N THR A 407 3.47 9.60 19.03
CA THR A 407 4.52 9.35 18.05
C THR A 407 3.95 9.15 16.63
N ASN A 408 4.84 9.12 15.66
CA ASN A 408 4.52 8.82 14.25
C ASN A 408 3.98 7.40 14.00
N SER A 409 3.88 6.56 15.01
CA SER A 409 3.26 5.22 14.91
C SER A 409 1.73 5.26 14.95
N VAL A 410 1.16 6.44 15.15
CA VAL A 410 -0.28 6.71 15.14
C VAL A 410 -0.56 8.05 14.46
N HIS A 411 -1.82 8.29 14.10
CA HIS A 411 -2.24 9.59 13.56
C HIS A 411 -2.61 10.57 14.64
N ALA A 412 -2.14 11.79 14.48
CA ALA A 412 -2.55 12.96 15.25
C ALA A 412 -3.67 13.69 14.47
N ILE A 413 -4.85 13.79 15.05
CA ILE A 413 -5.99 14.48 14.45
C ILE A 413 -6.25 15.77 15.20
N ARG A 414 -6.33 16.89 14.47
CA ARG A 414 -6.67 18.20 14.99
C ARG A 414 -7.91 18.74 14.32
N VAL A 415 -8.87 19.08 15.16
CA VAL A 415 -10.18 19.61 14.76
C VAL A 415 -10.04 21.06 14.32
N ARG A 416 -10.66 21.36 13.19
CA ARG A 416 -10.85 22.71 12.67
C ARG A 416 -12.28 23.19 12.87
N ASP A 417 -13.26 22.29 12.70
CA ASP A 417 -14.67 22.55 12.94
C ASP A 417 -15.18 21.69 14.09
N LYS A 418 -15.45 22.31 15.24
CA LYS A 418 -15.90 21.63 16.45
C LYS A 418 -17.30 21.07 16.34
N ALA A 419 -18.18 21.69 15.54
CA ALA A 419 -19.57 21.25 15.37
C ALA A 419 -19.62 19.92 14.61
N LEU A 420 -18.87 19.80 13.52
CA LEU A 420 -18.72 18.55 12.78
C LEU A 420 -17.95 17.48 13.57
N ALA A 421 -16.91 17.89 14.30
CA ALA A 421 -16.14 16.96 15.12
C ALA A 421 -16.91 16.34 16.29
N ALA A 422 -17.97 16.97 16.77
CA ALA A 422 -18.84 16.39 17.79
C ALA A 422 -19.48 15.06 17.32
N LYS A 423 -19.60 14.85 16.02
CA LYS A 423 -20.13 13.61 15.41
C LYS A 423 -19.07 12.50 15.28
N LEU A 424 -17.78 12.78 15.49
CA LEU A 424 -16.70 11.81 15.29
C LEU A 424 -16.86 10.56 16.15
N MET A 425 -16.87 10.72 17.47
CA MET A 425 -16.94 9.57 18.39
C MET A 425 -18.26 8.80 18.26
N PRO A 426 -19.45 9.44 18.23
CA PRO A 426 -20.70 8.72 18.04
C PRO A 426 -20.78 7.97 16.71
N GLY A 427 -20.25 8.55 15.63
CA GLY A 427 -20.30 7.95 14.29
C GLY A 427 -19.21 6.93 14.00
N TRP A 428 -18.12 6.90 14.79
CA TRP A 428 -16.92 6.13 14.46
C TRP A 428 -17.16 4.62 14.35
N SER A 429 -17.99 4.06 15.20
CA SER A 429 -18.32 2.64 15.20
C SER A 429 -19.37 2.23 14.17
N SER A 430 -19.95 3.19 13.45
CA SER A 430 -20.97 2.89 12.45
C SER A 430 -20.43 2.01 11.33
N PRO A 431 -21.22 1.07 10.78
CA PRO A 431 -20.78 0.22 9.68
C PRO A 431 -20.32 1.02 8.46
N PHE A 432 -20.93 2.17 8.17
CA PHE A 432 -20.52 3.04 7.07
C PHE A 432 -19.09 3.58 7.26
N VAL A 433 -18.76 4.12 8.44
CA VAL A 433 -17.40 4.64 8.71
C VAL A 433 -16.38 3.52 8.74
N ARG A 434 -16.73 2.36 9.30
CA ARG A 434 -15.86 1.16 9.27
C ARG A 434 -15.60 0.71 7.84
N LEU A 435 -16.63 0.67 6.99
CA LEU A 435 -16.47 0.35 5.56
C LEU A 435 -15.63 1.40 4.85
N SER A 436 -15.82 2.69 5.17
CA SER A 436 -14.99 3.77 4.63
C SER A 436 -13.51 3.59 4.99
N CYS A 437 -13.19 3.19 6.22
CA CYS A 437 -11.82 2.85 6.61
C CYS A 437 -11.25 1.71 5.76
N GLU A 438 -12.02 0.64 5.55
CA GLU A 438 -11.60 -0.51 4.73
C GLU A 438 -11.37 -0.13 3.26
N LEU A 439 -12.21 0.74 2.70
CA LEU A 439 -12.11 1.17 1.29
C LEU A 439 -10.99 2.19 1.07
N GLU A 440 -10.75 3.08 2.01
CA GLU A 440 -9.71 4.11 1.88
C GLU A 440 -8.32 3.60 2.21
N GLY A 441 -8.19 2.68 3.18
CA GLY A 441 -6.90 2.08 3.54
C GLY A 441 -6.46 1.00 2.57
N HIS A 442 -5.24 0.56 2.72
CA HIS A 442 -4.70 -0.56 1.95
C HIS A 442 -4.31 -1.73 2.84
N ALA A 443 -4.55 -2.93 2.32
CA ALA A 443 -4.21 -4.17 2.97
C ALA A 443 -2.67 -4.35 2.97
N LEU A 444 -2.16 -4.77 4.12
CA LEU A 444 -0.81 -5.28 4.24
C LEU A 444 -0.87 -6.79 4.48
N GLY A 445 0.22 -7.47 4.26
CA GLY A 445 0.33 -8.88 4.62
C GLY A 445 -0.06 -9.15 6.08
N GLY A 446 -0.65 -10.33 6.33
CA GLY A 446 -1.08 -10.73 7.68
C GLY A 446 -2.37 -10.09 8.18
N GLY A 447 -3.24 -9.66 7.29
CA GLY A 447 -4.56 -9.13 7.63
C GLY A 447 -4.58 -7.71 8.19
N MET A 448 -3.47 -7.00 8.13
CA MET A 448 -3.40 -5.62 8.62
C MET A 448 -3.94 -4.62 7.60
N LEU A 449 -4.70 -3.66 8.08
CA LEU A 449 -5.12 -2.47 7.33
C LEU A 449 -4.21 -1.30 7.71
N LYS A 450 -3.65 -0.63 6.71
CA LYS A 450 -2.86 0.59 6.87
C LYS A 450 -3.59 1.77 6.27
N LEU A 451 -3.60 2.89 6.96
CA LEU A 451 -4.11 4.16 6.47
C LEU A 451 -2.97 5.18 6.45
N GLU A 452 -2.63 5.71 5.29
CA GLU A 452 -1.75 6.88 5.22
C GLU A 452 -2.53 8.16 5.59
N PRO A 453 -1.89 9.26 5.99
CA PRO A 453 -2.61 10.47 6.41
C PRO A 453 -3.62 10.98 5.38
N ARG A 454 -3.30 10.89 4.08
CA ARG A 454 -4.23 11.28 3.00
C ARG A 454 -5.43 10.35 2.89
N GLU A 455 -5.23 9.06 3.09
CA GLU A 455 -6.28 8.04 3.09
C GLU A 455 -7.19 8.22 4.31
N ALA A 456 -6.60 8.38 5.48
CA ALA A 456 -7.32 8.69 6.70
C ALA A 456 -8.16 9.96 6.57
N GLY A 457 -7.64 11.00 5.93
CA GLY A 457 -8.39 12.22 5.65
C GLY A 457 -9.61 12.02 4.74
N ARG A 458 -9.63 10.94 3.94
CA ARG A 458 -10.76 10.60 3.06
C ARG A 458 -11.85 9.77 3.71
N ILE A 459 -11.66 9.26 4.93
CA ILE A 459 -12.71 8.56 5.67
C ILE A 459 -13.96 9.43 5.68
N ALA A 460 -15.09 8.86 5.25
CA ALA A 460 -16.35 9.56 5.11
C ALA A 460 -17.27 9.35 6.32
N PHE A 461 -17.95 10.42 6.70
CA PHE A 461 -18.91 10.48 7.80
C PHE A 461 -20.26 10.90 7.23
N PRO A 462 -21.29 10.03 7.26
CA PRO A 462 -22.61 10.38 6.76
C PRO A 462 -23.30 11.35 7.71
N ALA A 463 -24.10 12.26 7.15
CA ALA A 463 -24.94 13.16 7.94
C ALA A 463 -26.00 12.41 8.73
N VAL A 464 -26.52 11.34 8.13
CA VAL A 464 -27.56 10.49 8.69
C VAL A 464 -27.01 9.06 8.74
N PRO A 465 -27.02 8.38 9.90
CA PRO A 465 -26.72 6.97 9.98
C PRO A 465 -27.61 6.14 9.05
N ALA A 466 -27.25 4.89 8.79
CA ALA A 466 -28.13 3.96 8.09
C ALA A 466 -29.55 4.01 8.68
N LYS A 467 -30.54 4.23 7.80
CA LYS A 467 -31.92 4.53 8.23
C LYS A 467 -32.69 3.27 8.63
N THR A 468 -32.28 2.14 8.11
CA THR A 468 -32.98 0.86 8.31
C THR A 468 -32.03 -0.23 8.86
N LYS A 469 -32.62 -1.23 9.49
CA LYS A 469 -31.89 -2.43 9.92
C LYS A 469 -31.23 -3.13 8.72
N VAL A 470 -31.92 -3.22 7.60
CA VAL A 470 -31.42 -3.84 6.36
C VAL A 470 -30.19 -3.09 5.81
N GLU A 471 -30.21 -1.77 5.75
CA GLU A 471 -29.03 -0.99 5.33
C GLU A 471 -27.83 -1.20 6.26
N THR A 472 -28.08 -1.30 7.56
CA THR A 472 -27.04 -1.58 8.56
C THR A 472 -26.41 -2.95 8.32
N GLU A 473 -27.22 -3.99 8.14
CA GLU A 473 -26.77 -5.36 7.86
C GLU A 473 -25.97 -5.43 6.55
N VAL A 474 -26.44 -4.79 5.49
CA VAL A 474 -25.73 -4.72 4.20
C VAL A 474 -24.34 -4.08 4.35
N LEU A 475 -24.20 -3.01 5.13
CA LEU A 475 -22.92 -2.37 5.37
C LEU A 475 -22.01 -3.19 6.29
N GLU A 476 -22.55 -3.88 7.29
CA GLU A 476 -21.78 -4.79 8.16
C GLU A 476 -21.21 -5.96 7.36
N ASP A 477 -22.02 -6.60 6.52
CA ASP A 477 -21.58 -7.66 5.63
C ASP A 477 -20.49 -7.16 4.67
N ALA A 478 -20.62 -5.94 4.16
CA ALA A 478 -19.61 -5.32 3.31
C ALA A 478 -18.27 -5.12 4.04
N VAL A 479 -18.29 -4.73 5.32
CA VAL A 479 -17.07 -4.66 6.14
C VAL A 479 -16.41 -6.04 6.25
N LEU A 480 -17.20 -7.08 6.52
CA LEU A 480 -16.68 -8.45 6.61
C LEU A 480 -16.08 -8.93 5.27
N VAL A 481 -16.74 -8.61 4.15
CA VAL A 481 -16.19 -8.90 2.81
C VAL A 481 -14.83 -8.26 2.64
N MET A 482 -14.66 -6.97 2.95
CA MET A 482 -13.39 -6.28 2.83
C MET A 482 -12.31 -6.84 3.77
N GLN A 483 -12.69 -7.24 4.98
CA GLN A 483 -11.80 -7.89 5.92
C GLN A 483 -11.30 -9.26 5.40
N ARG A 484 -12.16 -10.05 4.77
CA ARG A 484 -11.76 -11.30 4.09
C ARG A 484 -10.77 -11.06 2.95
N TRP A 485 -10.97 -9.99 2.18
CA TRP A 485 -10.05 -9.59 1.11
C TRP A 485 -8.65 -9.19 1.59
N ARG A 486 -8.47 -8.84 2.82
CA ARG A 486 -7.14 -8.59 3.43
C ARG A 486 -6.67 -9.74 4.33
N HIS A 487 -7.31 -10.91 4.25
CA HIS A 487 -6.99 -12.10 5.05
C HIS A 487 -7.04 -11.86 6.55
N TYR A 488 -7.88 -10.95 7.00
CA TYR A 488 -8.15 -10.83 8.42
C TYR A 488 -9.04 -12.00 8.83
N ALA A 489 -8.52 -12.86 9.72
CA ALA A 489 -9.31 -13.95 10.29
C ALA A 489 -10.41 -13.34 11.17
N VAL A 490 -11.67 -13.62 10.81
CA VAL A 490 -12.86 -13.21 11.57
C VAL A 490 -13.27 -14.37 12.46
#